data_5dd2ed0931469760654e5f58e4a618e4
#
_entry.id   5dd2ed0931469760654e5f58e4a618e4
#
_cell.length_a   1.000
_cell.length_b   1.000
_cell.length_c   1.000
_cell.angle_alpha   90.00
_cell.angle_beta   90.00
_cell.angle_gamma   90.00
#
_symmetry.space_group_name_H-M   'P 1'
#
loop_
_entity.id
_entity.type
_entity.pdbx_description
1 polymer ?
#
loop_
_entity_poly.entity_id
_entity_poly.type
_entity_poly.pdbx_seq_one_letter_code
_entity_poly.pdbx_strand_id
1 'polypeptide(L)'
;MENLRRVLAGCGLGFEHVLAARIFLTRFEEDYEKMNAVYAGYFAPGKRPARTCVGVTALARGARVEIDFVAHRSSAGKRTVARAKARRRHAPRKRA
;
A
#
# COMPACT_ATOMS: atom_id res chain seq x y z
N MET A 1 -7.77 2.92 -3.56
CA MET A 1 -6.58 2.22 -4.11
C MET A 1 -5.87 3.01 -5.18
N GLU A 2 -6.58 3.75 -6.03
CA GLU A 2 -5.89 4.52 -7.06
C GLU A 2 -5.01 5.63 -6.49
N ASN A 3 -5.42 6.24 -5.38
CA ASN A 3 -4.56 7.25 -4.76
C ASN A 3 -3.27 6.65 -4.26
N LEU A 4 -3.34 5.44 -3.71
CA LEU A 4 -2.14 4.75 -3.25
C LEU A 4 -1.25 4.37 -4.43
N ARG A 5 -1.84 3.99 -5.55
CA ARG A 5 -1.08 3.72 -6.77
C ARG A 5 -0.26 4.96 -7.17
N ARG A 6 -0.89 6.13 -7.11
CA ARG A 6 -0.22 7.37 -7.47
C ARG A 6 0.92 7.72 -6.52
N VAL A 7 0.68 7.51 -5.23
CA VAL A 7 1.72 7.76 -4.23
C VAL A 7 2.92 6.85 -4.47
N LEU A 8 2.65 5.56 -4.69
CA LEU A 8 3.72 4.61 -4.98
C LEU A 8 4.48 5.01 -6.24
N ALA A 9 3.75 5.36 -7.28
CA ALA A 9 4.40 5.76 -8.53
C ALA A 9 5.27 6.99 -8.35
N GLY A 10 4.81 7.94 -7.52
CA GLY A 10 5.62 9.12 -7.22
C GLY A 10 6.93 8.79 -6.53
N CYS A 11 6.99 7.64 -5.86
CA CYS A 11 8.22 7.17 -5.22
C CYS A 11 9.01 6.22 -6.12
N GLY A 12 8.54 5.99 -7.33
CA GLY A 12 9.17 5.04 -8.24
C GLY A 12 8.88 3.59 -7.89
N LEU A 13 7.74 3.35 -7.23
CA LEU A 13 7.37 2.02 -6.75
C LEU A 13 6.03 1.61 -7.34
N GLY A 14 5.71 0.34 -7.18
CA GLY A 14 4.41 -0.19 -7.54
C GLY A 14 3.90 -1.09 -6.43
N PHE A 15 2.76 -1.72 -6.66
CA PHE A 15 2.16 -2.60 -5.65
C PHE A 15 3.04 -3.79 -5.32
N GLU A 16 3.91 -4.19 -6.23
CA GLU A 16 4.82 -5.31 -5.98
C GLU A 16 5.83 -4.99 -4.87
N HIS A 17 5.99 -3.74 -4.52
CA HIS A 17 6.93 -3.32 -3.47
C HIS A 17 6.28 -3.20 -2.09
N VAL A 18 4.97 -3.43 -2.00
CA VAL A 18 4.25 -3.28 -0.74
C VAL A 18 4.50 -4.49 0.15
N LEU A 19 4.97 -4.25 1.35
CA LEU A 19 5.27 -5.30 2.32
C LEU A 19 4.10 -5.53 3.27
N ALA A 20 3.39 -4.49 3.63
CA ALA A 20 2.32 -4.58 4.61
C ALA A 20 1.27 -3.53 4.34
N ALA A 21 0.04 -3.85 4.65
CA ALA A 21 -1.08 -2.95 4.50
C ALA A 21 -1.91 -2.95 5.76
N ARG A 22 -2.43 -1.77 6.14
CA ARG A 22 -3.40 -1.67 7.22
C ARG A 22 -4.66 -1.04 6.66
N ILE A 23 -5.79 -1.64 6.98
CA ILE A 23 -7.08 -1.22 6.46
C ILE A 23 -8.03 -0.98 7.62
N PHE A 24 -8.63 0.19 7.65
CA PHE A 24 -9.56 0.59 8.71
C PHE A 24 -10.91 0.89 8.09
N LEU A 25 -11.97 0.26 8.61
CA LEU A 25 -13.32 0.42 8.08
C LEU A 25 -14.25 0.91 9.17
N THR A 26 -15.02 1.97 8.91
CA THR A 26 -16.00 2.44 9.89
C THR A 26 -17.29 1.62 9.81
N ARG A 27 -17.55 0.97 8.70
CA ARG A 27 -18.72 0.10 8.53
C ARG A 27 -18.24 -1.28 8.12
N PHE A 28 -17.56 -1.93 9.05
CA PHE A 28 -16.87 -3.18 8.77
C PHE A 28 -17.80 -4.23 8.16
N GLU A 29 -18.97 -4.44 8.77
CA GLU A 29 -19.88 -5.48 8.31
C GLU A 29 -20.37 -5.24 6.88
N GLU A 30 -20.59 -3.99 6.54
CA GLU A 30 -21.10 -3.66 5.21
C GLU A 30 -20.02 -3.68 4.15
N ASP A 31 -18.83 -3.27 4.52
CA ASP A 31 -17.81 -2.95 3.50
C ASP A 31 -16.71 -3.99 3.36
N TYR A 32 -16.61 -4.91 4.30
CA TYR A 32 -15.48 -5.84 4.33
C TYR A 32 -15.34 -6.64 3.03
N GLU A 33 -16.42 -7.28 2.57
CA GLU A 33 -16.34 -8.11 1.37
C GLU A 33 -16.11 -7.28 0.11
N LYS A 34 -16.75 -6.13 0.03
CA LYS A 34 -16.57 -5.24 -1.12
C LYS A 34 -15.14 -4.73 -1.19
N MET A 35 -14.60 -4.36 -0.04
CA MET A 35 -13.23 -3.88 0.03
C MET A 35 -12.26 -4.99 -0.38
N ASN A 36 -12.48 -6.20 0.11
CA ASN A 36 -11.63 -7.32 -0.24
C ASN A 36 -11.59 -7.57 -1.74
N ALA A 37 -12.75 -7.48 -2.40
CA ALA A 37 -12.81 -7.73 -3.83
C ALA A 37 -11.97 -6.71 -4.60
N VAL A 38 -12.09 -5.44 -4.23
CA VAL A 38 -11.31 -4.38 -4.88
C VAL A 38 -9.82 -4.54 -4.58
N TYR A 39 -9.50 -4.73 -3.30
CA TYR A 39 -8.12 -4.85 -2.84
C TYR A 39 -7.39 -5.98 -3.56
N ALA A 40 -8.04 -7.14 -3.63
CA ALA A 40 -7.39 -8.31 -4.23
C ALA A 40 -7.01 -8.09 -5.68
N GLY A 41 -7.74 -7.26 -6.39
CA GLY A 41 -7.45 -6.99 -7.78
C GLY A 41 -6.19 -6.20 -8.05
N TYR A 42 -5.61 -5.61 -6.99
CA TYR A 42 -4.42 -4.77 -7.15
C TYR A 42 -3.12 -5.54 -6.93
N PHE A 43 -3.20 -6.79 -6.47
CA PHE A 43 -2.00 -7.59 -6.21
C PHE A 43 -2.03 -8.86 -7.04
N ALA A 44 -0.88 -9.24 -7.58
CA ALA A 44 -0.78 -10.48 -8.34
C ALA A 44 -1.04 -11.67 -7.40
N PRO A 45 -1.61 -12.75 -7.91
CA PRO A 45 -1.82 -13.94 -7.10
C PRO A 45 -0.53 -14.40 -6.44
N GLY A 46 -0.60 -14.70 -5.14
CA GLY A 46 0.56 -15.13 -4.40
C GLY A 46 1.51 -14.01 -4.01
N LYS A 47 1.18 -12.77 -4.34
CA LYS A 47 2.06 -11.63 -4.07
C LYS A 47 1.41 -10.61 -3.14
N ARG A 48 0.41 -11.03 -2.38
CA ARG A 48 -0.28 -10.11 -1.49
C ARG A 48 0.58 -9.84 -0.27
N PRO A 49 0.59 -8.58 0.20
CA PRO A 49 1.38 -8.23 1.39
C PRO A 49 0.71 -8.74 2.66
N ALA A 50 1.44 -8.72 3.75
CA ALA A 50 0.85 -8.91 5.07
C ALA A 50 -0.21 -7.83 5.28
N ARG A 51 -1.28 -8.18 5.99
CA ARG A 51 -2.41 -7.27 6.07
C ARG A 51 -3.08 -7.32 7.42
N THR A 52 -3.50 -6.15 7.91
CA THR A 52 -4.40 -6.01 9.05
C THR A 52 -5.64 -5.29 8.55
N CYS A 53 -6.82 -5.79 8.93
CA CYS A 53 -8.07 -5.13 8.59
C CYS A 53 -8.95 -5.13 9.82
N VAL A 54 -9.33 -3.94 10.29
CA VAL A 54 -10.11 -3.82 11.52
C VAL A 54 -11.23 -2.81 11.34
N GLY A 55 -12.27 -2.96 12.17
CA GLY A 55 -13.32 -1.96 12.26
C GLY A 55 -12.92 -0.89 13.26
N VAL A 56 -13.29 0.35 12.97
CA VAL A 56 -13.02 1.48 13.86
C VAL A 56 -14.29 2.30 13.99
N THR A 57 -14.36 3.12 15.03
CA THR A 57 -15.57 3.89 15.30
C THR A 57 -15.71 5.10 14.39
N ALA A 58 -14.61 5.67 13.94
CA ALA A 58 -14.65 6.84 13.07
C ALA A 58 -13.32 7.04 12.38
N LEU A 59 -13.38 7.69 11.24
CA LEU A 59 -12.18 8.12 10.51
C LEU A 59 -12.34 9.58 10.16
N ALA A 60 -11.22 10.22 9.84
CA ALA A 60 -11.21 11.64 9.52
C ALA A 60 -12.19 11.94 8.39
N ARG A 61 -12.92 13.03 8.53
CA ARG A 61 -13.86 13.54 7.54
C ARG A 61 -14.97 12.57 7.20
N GLY A 62 -15.31 11.70 8.15
CA GLY A 62 -16.39 10.75 7.93
C GLY A 62 -16.08 9.69 6.90
N ALA A 63 -14.80 9.43 6.64
CA ALA A 63 -14.43 8.42 5.66
C ALA A 63 -14.89 7.04 6.07
N ARG A 64 -15.20 6.21 5.11
CA ARG A 64 -15.60 4.83 5.38
C ARG A 64 -14.42 3.89 5.40
N VAL A 65 -13.32 4.26 4.75
CA VAL A 65 -12.14 3.41 4.67
C VAL A 65 -10.89 4.27 4.72
N GLU A 66 -9.87 3.73 5.38
CA GLU A 66 -8.53 4.31 5.37
C GLU A 66 -7.57 3.16 5.19
N ILE A 67 -6.61 3.33 4.28
CA ILE A 67 -5.62 2.27 3.98
C ILE A 67 -4.26 2.92 3.96
N ASP A 68 -3.30 2.28 4.63
CA ASP A 68 -1.92 2.71 4.48
C ASP A 68 -1.05 1.50 4.14
N PHE A 69 0.09 1.78 3.56
CA PHE A 69 1.04 0.77 3.13
C PHE A 69 2.41 1.05 3.68
N VAL A 70 3.17 -0.02 3.89
CA VAL A 70 4.61 0.07 4.03
C VAL A 70 5.17 -0.57 2.78
N ALA A 71 5.99 0.16 2.05
CA ALA A 71 6.58 -0.32 0.82
C ALA A 71 8.08 -0.20 0.92
N HIS A 72 8.79 -1.10 0.26
CA HIS A 72 10.24 -1.15 0.33
C HIS A 72 10.82 -1.22 -1.07
N ARG A 73 11.78 -0.34 -1.35
CA ARG A 73 12.50 -0.39 -2.61
C ARG A 73 13.56 -1.47 -2.51
N SER A 74 13.53 -2.39 -3.45
CA SER A 74 14.52 -3.45 -3.45
C SER A 74 15.91 -2.86 -3.69
N SER A 75 16.87 -3.28 -2.89
CA SER A 75 18.25 -2.86 -3.09
C SER A 75 18.92 -3.69 -4.16
N ALA A 76 18.32 -4.75 -4.57
CA ALA A 76 18.93 -5.60 -5.58
C ALA A 76 18.98 -4.92 -6.90
N GLY A 77 18.49 -4.12 -7.10
CA GLY A 77 18.69 -3.43 -8.27
C GLY A 77 19.40 -2.19 -7.97
N LYS A 78 19.73 -2.29 -7.39
CA LYS A 78 20.24 -1.45 -7.23
C LYS A 78 21.26 -1.10 -7.05
N ARG A 79 21.69 -1.56 -7.20
CA ARG A 79 22.56 -1.44 -6.94
C ARG A 79 23.12 -1.20 -7.64
N THR A 80 22.99 -1.22 -8.12
CA THR A 80 23.39 -0.91 -8.68
C THR A 80 23.27 -0.11 -8.90
N VAL A 81 23.22 -0.10 -9.02
CA VAL A 81 23.22 0.75 -9.20
C VAL A 81 23.21 1.50 -8.97
N ALA A 82 23.25 1.37 -9.01
CA ALA A 82 23.35 2.04 -8.73
C ALA A 82 23.29 2.68 -8.76
N ARG A 83 23.25 2.43 -9.01
CA ARG A 83 23.24 2.87 -9.04
C ARG A 83 22.80 3.71 -9.22
N ALA A 84 22.62 3.75 -9.40
CA ALA A 84 22.33 4.37 -9.45
C ALA A 84 21.83 5.24 -9.31
N LYS A 85 21.72 5.05 -9.37
CA LYS A 85 21.25 5.63 -9.08
C LYS A 85 20.98 6.23 -8.36
N ALA A 86 20.80 5.90 -8.28
CA ALA A 86 20.48 6.17 -7.57
C ALA A 86 20.10 6.66 -6.81
N ARG A 87 20.00 6.59 -6.61
CA ARG A 87 19.52 6.85 -6.01
C ARG A 87 19.04 7.34 -5.19
N ARG A 88 18.71 7.24 -4.84
CA ARG A 88 18.18 7.50 -4.15
C ARG A 88 17.76 7.56 -3.24
N ARG A 89 17.30 7.42 -2.76
CA ARG A 89 16.80 7.39 -1.97
C ARG A 89 16.19 7.07 -1.26
N HIS A 90 15.66 6.83 -0.76
CA HIS A 90 15.03 6.44 -0.14
C HIS A 90 14.10 6.30 0.18
N ALA A 91 13.64 6.04 0.30
CA ALA A 91 12.64 5.69 0.37
C ALA A 91 11.60 5.98 0.96
N PRO A 92 10.96 6.00 1.05
CA PRO A 92 9.96 6.32 1.54
C PRO A 92 8.99 5.74 2.12
N ARG A 93 8.61 5.74 2.73
CA ARG A 93 7.80 5.20 3.21
C ARG A 93 6.78 5.87 3.18
N LYS A 94 6.10 5.92 3.15
CA LYS A 94 5.17 6.43 3.04
C LYS A 94 4.14 6.03 3.46
N ARG A 95 3.46 6.23 3.94
CA ARG A 95 2.51 5.85 4.39
C ARG A 95 1.55 6.50 3.94
N ALA A 96 0.92 6.32 3.58
CA ALA A 96 0.11 6.93 2.91
C ALA A 96 -1.05 7.25 3.09
#